data_2fa9ec87fe721921042636f330a3ee61
#
_entry.id   2fa9ec87fe721921042636f330a3ee61
#
_cell.length_a   1.000
_cell.length_b   1.000
_cell.length_c   1.000
_cell.angle_alpha   90.00
_cell.angle_beta   90.00
_cell.angle_gamma   90.00
#
_symmetry.space_group_name_H-M   'P 1'
#
loop_
_entity.id
_entity.type
_entity.pdbx_description
1 polymer ?
#
loop_
_entity_poly.entity_id
_entity_poly.type
_entity_poly.pdbx_seq_one_letter_code
_entity_poly.pdbx_strand_id
1 'polypeptide(L)'
;MKKIFLIFIIFLFSSGTFAQNETAVELDELFNQLKKTNNPMSARKIEGKIWKLWTTHPTQDSLTSLLAKGSEYMAQNELTSAHNVFSKAIELDPNWAEAWNKRATVLYLMGNLELSQSDIDMVLKLEKRHFGALSGQGLVQTAMKN
;
A
#
# COMPACT_ATOMS: atom_id res chain seq x y z
N MET A 1 -25.52 13.03 29.50
CA MET A 1 -25.18 13.17 28.09
C MET A 1 -23.69 13.01 27.78
N LYS A 2 -22.73 13.45 28.62
CA LYS A 2 -21.27 13.32 28.36
C LYS A 2 -20.73 11.88 28.32
N LYS A 3 -21.31 10.94 29.09
CA LYS A 3 -20.83 9.53 29.14
C LYS A 3 -21.19 8.70 27.90
N ILE A 4 -22.30 8.98 27.21
CA ILE A 4 -22.72 8.27 25.98
C ILE A 4 -21.82 8.63 24.78
N PHE A 5 -21.35 9.88 24.72
CA PHE A 5 -20.47 10.34 23.65
C PHE A 5 -19.05 9.69 23.73
N LEU A 6 -18.55 9.48 24.97
CA LEU A 6 -17.25 8.85 25.17
C LEU A 6 -17.26 7.35 24.79
N ILE A 7 -18.37 6.64 25.03
CA ILE A 7 -18.52 5.23 24.66
C ILE A 7 -18.59 5.06 23.13
N PHE A 8 -19.23 6.01 22.42
CA PHE A 8 -19.32 5.96 20.95
C PHE A 8 -17.94 6.18 20.27
N ILE A 9 -17.11 7.07 20.82
CA ILE A 9 -15.75 7.32 20.30
C ILE A 9 -14.84 6.10 20.53
N ILE A 10 -14.93 5.43 21.68
CA ILE A 10 -14.16 4.21 21.97
C ILE A 10 -14.57 3.06 21.03
N PHE A 11 -15.84 2.95 20.64
CA PHE A 11 -16.32 1.90 19.74
C PHE A 11 -15.85 2.09 18.29
N LEU A 12 -15.73 3.35 17.80
CA LEU A 12 -15.22 3.65 16.46
C LEU A 12 -13.71 3.40 16.36
N PHE A 13 -12.95 3.70 17.41
CA PHE A 13 -11.51 3.38 17.45
C PHE A 13 -11.23 1.88 17.50
N SER A 14 -12.08 1.09 18.15
CA SER A 14 -11.89 -0.36 18.28
C SER A 14 -12.15 -1.12 16.97
N SER A 15 -13.08 -0.66 16.13
CA SER A 15 -13.39 -1.35 14.87
C SER A 15 -12.30 -1.18 13.80
N GLY A 16 -11.68 0.00 13.72
CA GLY A 16 -10.57 0.25 12.78
C GLY A 16 -9.32 -0.57 13.12
N THR A 17 -8.95 -0.62 14.40
CA THR A 17 -7.81 -1.43 14.86
C THR A 17 -8.05 -2.93 14.69
N PHE A 18 -9.29 -3.40 14.85
CA PHE A 18 -9.65 -4.79 14.64
C PHE A 18 -9.50 -5.21 13.17
N ALA A 19 -10.05 -4.45 12.23
CA ALA A 19 -9.93 -4.74 10.80
C ALA A 19 -8.48 -4.70 10.30
N GLN A 20 -7.67 -3.75 10.76
CA GLN A 20 -6.24 -3.70 10.45
C GLN A 20 -5.49 -4.92 10.99
N ASN A 21 -5.85 -5.39 12.18
CA ASN A 21 -5.24 -6.59 12.77
C ASN A 21 -5.64 -7.87 12.02
N GLU A 22 -6.89 -7.99 11.57
CA GLU A 22 -7.32 -9.11 10.72
C GLU A 22 -6.55 -9.15 9.40
N THR A 23 -6.38 -8.01 8.72
CA THR A 23 -5.59 -7.90 7.49
C THR A 23 -4.14 -8.32 7.71
N ALA A 24 -3.53 -7.91 8.83
CA ALA A 24 -2.16 -8.30 9.16
C ALA A 24 -2.02 -9.81 9.39
N VAL A 25 -2.97 -10.44 10.10
CA VAL A 25 -2.99 -11.89 10.33
C VAL A 25 -3.16 -12.66 9.02
N GLU A 26 -4.06 -12.20 8.13
CA GLU A 26 -4.26 -12.83 6.83
C GLU A 26 -3.01 -12.72 5.94
N LEU A 27 -2.33 -11.57 5.95
CA LEU A 27 -1.05 -11.38 5.25
C LEU A 27 0.02 -12.35 5.78
N ASP A 28 0.14 -12.51 7.09
CA ASP A 28 1.11 -13.43 7.70
C ASP A 28 0.86 -14.87 7.26
N GLU A 29 -0.38 -15.30 7.21
CA GLU A 29 -0.76 -16.65 6.74
C GLU A 29 -0.43 -16.82 5.24
N LEU A 30 -0.75 -15.84 4.39
CA LEU A 30 -0.43 -15.88 2.96
C LEU A 30 1.07 -15.92 2.71
N PHE A 31 1.87 -15.16 3.44
CA PHE A 31 3.33 -15.22 3.34
C PHE A 31 3.89 -16.57 3.83
N ASN A 32 3.30 -17.17 4.85
CA ASN A 32 3.66 -18.51 5.30
C ASN A 32 3.33 -19.58 4.26
N GLN A 33 2.18 -19.46 3.58
CA GLN A 33 1.83 -20.34 2.46
C GLN A 33 2.78 -20.14 1.27
N LEU A 34 3.13 -18.89 0.94
CA LEU A 34 4.06 -18.58 -0.14
C LEU A 34 5.45 -19.20 0.08
N LYS A 35 5.95 -19.16 1.31
CA LYS A 35 7.23 -19.80 1.68
C LYS A 35 7.23 -21.32 1.55
N LYS A 36 6.09 -21.95 1.75
CA LYS A 36 5.96 -23.41 1.75
C LYS A 36 5.66 -24.00 0.38
N THR A 37 5.14 -23.21 -0.56
CA THR A 37 4.77 -23.72 -1.87
C THR A 37 5.96 -23.78 -2.83
N ASN A 38 6.12 -24.93 -3.50
CA ASN A 38 7.07 -25.11 -4.61
C ASN A 38 6.36 -25.09 -5.97
N ASN A 39 5.04 -24.88 -5.99
CA ASN A 39 4.24 -24.86 -7.21
C ASN A 39 4.10 -23.41 -7.71
N PRO A 40 4.60 -23.06 -8.92
CA PRO A 40 4.56 -21.70 -9.44
C PRO A 40 3.13 -21.15 -9.62
N MET A 41 2.17 -21.99 -9.96
CA MET A 41 0.77 -21.55 -10.14
C MET A 41 0.12 -21.22 -8.79
N SER A 42 0.39 -22.03 -7.76
CA SER A 42 -0.04 -21.75 -6.40
C SER A 42 0.61 -20.47 -5.86
N ALA A 43 1.91 -20.27 -6.10
CA ALA A 43 2.62 -19.05 -5.72
C ALA A 43 1.94 -17.80 -6.32
N ARG A 44 1.70 -17.77 -7.62
CA ARG A 44 1.02 -16.64 -8.29
C ARG A 44 -0.38 -16.36 -7.72
N LYS A 45 -1.14 -17.42 -7.38
CA LYS A 45 -2.45 -17.27 -6.75
C LYS A 45 -2.36 -16.62 -5.37
N ILE A 46 -1.36 -17.02 -4.57
CA ILE A 46 -1.11 -16.44 -3.24
C ILE A 46 -0.65 -14.99 -3.38
N GLU A 47 0.28 -14.68 -4.28
CA GLU A 47 0.72 -13.31 -4.59
C GLU A 47 -0.45 -12.41 -4.97
N GLY A 48 -1.37 -12.90 -5.82
CA GLY A 48 -2.57 -12.16 -6.19
C GLY A 48 -3.48 -11.83 -5.00
N LYS A 49 -3.59 -12.73 -4.01
CA LYS A 49 -4.32 -12.45 -2.77
C LYS A 49 -3.62 -11.39 -1.92
N ILE A 50 -2.29 -11.47 -1.79
CA ILE A 50 -1.48 -10.47 -1.07
C ILE A 50 -1.66 -9.10 -1.72
N TRP A 51 -1.56 -9.00 -3.06
CA TRP A 51 -1.81 -7.75 -3.79
C TRP A 51 -3.20 -7.20 -3.53
N LYS A 52 -4.22 -8.06 -3.52
CA LYS A 52 -5.59 -7.64 -3.23
C LYS A 52 -5.71 -7.02 -1.83
N LEU A 53 -5.10 -7.63 -0.81
CA LEU A 53 -5.11 -7.08 0.54
C LEU A 53 -4.39 -5.72 0.62
N TRP A 54 -3.24 -5.56 -0.04
CA TRP A 54 -2.53 -4.29 -0.04
C TRP A 54 -3.28 -3.17 -0.78
N THR A 55 -3.95 -3.50 -1.90
CA THR A 55 -4.67 -2.51 -2.73
C THR A 55 -6.07 -2.20 -2.24
N THR A 56 -6.59 -2.94 -1.25
CA THR A 56 -7.90 -2.71 -0.63
C THR A 56 -7.70 -2.12 0.75
N HIS A 57 -8.22 -0.90 0.97
CA HIS A 57 -8.13 -0.28 2.31
C HIS A 57 -9.06 -1.01 3.28
N PRO A 58 -8.58 -1.43 4.49
CA PRO A 58 -9.33 -2.34 5.36
C PRO A 58 -10.63 -1.76 5.94
N THR A 59 -10.78 -0.43 5.96
CA THR A 59 -11.92 0.23 6.62
C THR A 59 -12.59 1.32 5.79
N GLN A 60 -12.00 1.73 4.64
CA GLN A 60 -12.50 2.88 3.87
C GLN A 60 -12.49 2.60 2.36
N ASP A 61 -13.65 2.24 1.80
CA ASP A 61 -13.81 2.02 0.35
C ASP A 61 -13.47 3.24 -0.50
N SER A 62 -13.65 4.45 0.07
CA SER A 62 -13.26 5.70 -0.59
C SER A 62 -11.75 5.78 -0.85
N LEU A 63 -10.91 5.28 0.05
CA LEU A 63 -9.46 5.22 -0.15
C LEU A 63 -9.09 4.18 -1.21
N THR A 64 -9.74 3.02 -1.20
CA THR A 64 -9.59 2.01 -2.27
C THR A 64 -9.94 2.61 -3.64
N SER A 65 -11.05 3.35 -3.72
CA SER A 65 -11.48 4.04 -4.95
C SER A 65 -10.48 5.13 -5.38
N LEU A 66 -9.92 5.85 -4.42
CA LEU A 66 -8.90 6.86 -4.69
C LEU A 66 -7.62 6.22 -5.26
N LEU A 67 -7.17 5.10 -4.70
CA LEU A 67 -6.03 4.34 -5.22
C LEU A 67 -6.27 3.84 -6.65
N ALA A 68 -7.46 3.31 -6.93
CA ALA A 68 -7.86 2.87 -8.26
C ALA A 68 -7.81 4.02 -9.27
N LYS A 69 -8.38 5.20 -8.91
CA LYS A 69 -8.34 6.40 -9.75
C LYS A 69 -6.91 6.87 -10.04
N GLY A 70 -6.03 6.87 -9.04
CA GLY A 70 -4.61 7.19 -9.26
C GLY A 70 -3.94 6.21 -10.21
N SER A 71 -4.29 4.91 -10.13
CA SER A 71 -3.78 3.88 -11.03
C SER A 71 -4.28 4.05 -12.47
N GLU A 72 -5.52 4.53 -12.67
CA GLU A 72 -6.03 4.91 -13.99
C GLU A 72 -5.24 6.07 -14.61
N TYR A 73 -4.95 7.13 -13.83
CA TYR A 73 -4.11 8.23 -14.29
C TYR A 73 -2.69 7.75 -14.67
N MET A 74 -2.10 6.84 -13.90
CA MET A 74 -0.82 6.22 -14.28
C MET A 74 -0.90 5.49 -15.63
N ALA A 75 -1.95 4.70 -15.85
CA ALA A 75 -2.15 3.95 -17.09
C ALA A 75 -2.32 4.88 -18.31
N GLN A 76 -2.85 6.10 -18.09
CA GLN A 76 -3.01 7.15 -19.09
C GLN A 76 -1.75 8.02 -19.23
N ASN A 77 -0.68 7.71 -18.51
CA ASN A 77 0.54 8.52 -18.42
C ASN A 77 0.32 9.95 -17.86
N GLU A 78 -0.78 10.16 -17.14
CA GLU A 78 -1.06 11.42 -16.44
C GLU A 78 -0.38 11.43 -15.07
N LEU A 79 0.96 11.44 -15.08
CA LEU A 79 1.77 11.22 -13.88
C LEU A 79 1.53 12.29 -12.79
N THR A 80 1.32 13.55 -13.17
CA THR A 80 1.03 14.62 -12.19
C THR A 80 -0.31 14.41 -11.50
N SER A 81 -1.34 14.00 -12.24
CA SER A 81 -2.66 13.68 -11.68
C SER A 81 -2.59 12.47 -10.74
N ALA A 82 -1.87 11.43 -11.16
CA ALA A 82 -1.62 10.23 -10.34
C ALA A 82 -0.89 10.58 -9.03
N HIS A 83 0.19 11.37 -9.10
CA HIS A 83 0.95 11.84 -7.94
C HIS A 83 0.04 12.57 -6.92
N ASN A 84 -0.81 13.50 -7.40
CA ASN A 84 -1.70 14.26 -6.53
C ASN A 84 -2.73 13.36 -5.84
N VAL A 85 -3.28 12.39 -6.57
CA VAL A 85 -4.25 11.44 -6.02
C VAL A 85 -3.62 10.54 -4.96
N PHE A 86 -2.43 9.99 -5.21
CA PHE A 86 -1.74 9.17 -4.22
C PHE A 86 -1.27 9.98 -3.01
N SER A 87 -0.82 11.23 -3.22
CA SER A 87 -0.51 12.14 -2.11
C SER A 87 -1.73 12.39 -1.24
N LYS A 88 -2.92 12.54 -1.84
CA LYS A 88 -4.17 12.66 -1.09
C LYS A 88 -4.52 11.40 -0.29
N ALA A 89 -4.29 10.22 -0.86
CA ALA A 89 -4.48 8.96 -0.14
C ALA A 89 -3.55 8.85 1.09
N ILE A 90 -2.29 9.26 0.94
CA ILE A 90 -1.29 9.29 2.03
C ILE A 90 -1.68 10.31 3.13
N GLU A 91 -2.20 11.48 2.76
CA GLU A 91 -2.70 12.46 3.74
C GLU A 91 -3.85 11.91 4.58
N LEU A 92 -4.74 11.12 3.96
CA LEU A 92 -5.92 10.55 4.62
C LEU A 92 -5.56 9.33 5.49
N ASP A 93 -4.64 8.49 5.04
CA ASP A 93 -4.06 7.41 5.84
C ASP A 93 -2.56 7.24 5.56
N PRO A 94 -1.68 7.86 6.37
CA PRO A 94 -0.23 7.71 6.22
C PRO A 94 0.29 6.31 6.58
N ASN A 95 -0.54 5.43 7.16
CA ASN A 95 -0.16 4.06 7.49
C ASN A 95 -0.52 3.06 6.38
N TRP A 96 -1.15 3.49 5.30
CA TRP A 96 -1.46 2.61 4.17
C TRP A 96 -0.25 2.49 3.22
N ALA A 97 0.51 1.41 3.37
CA ALA A 97 1.76 1.19 2.63
C ALA A 97 1.60 1.27 1.10
N GLU A 98 0.49 0.76 0.54
CA GLU A 98 0.28 0.75 -0.91
C GLU A 98 0.10 2.15 -1.51
N ALA A 99 -0.43 3.11 -0.76
CA ALA A 99 -0.51 4.50 -1.24
C ALA A 99 0.89 5.10 -1.47
N TRP A 100 1.83 4.85 -0.55
CA TRP A 100 3.24 5.21 -0.70
C TRP A 100 3.90 4.48 -1.86
N ASN A 101 3.66 3.16 -2.00
CA ASN A 101 4.20 2.35 -3.10
C ASN A 101 3.76 2.86 -4.47
N LYS A 102 2.49 3.22 -4.62
CA LYS A 102 1.97 3.82 -5.86
C LYS A 102 2.61 5.17 -6.16
N ARG A 103 2.74 6.04 -5.15
CA ARG A 103 3.40 7.34 -5.35
C ARG A 103 4.88 7.18 -5.69
N ALA A 104 5.59 6.27 -5.03
CA ALA A 104 6.98 5.93 -5.36
C ALA A 104 7.15 5.54 -6.83
N THR A 105 6.24 4.71 -7.36
CA THR A 105 6.25 4.32 -8.76
C THR A 105 6.07 5.52 -9.68
N VAL A 106 5.13 6.42 -9.38
CA VAL A 106 4.93 7.65 -10.16
C VAL A 106 6.17 8.54 -10.12
N LEU A 107 6.75 8.74 -8.95
CA LEU A 107 7.97 9.55 -8.79
C LEU A 107 9.14 8.98 -9.58
N TYR A 108 9.31 7.65 -9.60
CA TYR A 108 10.29 6.98 -10.45
C TYR A 108 10.05 7.29 -11.94
N LEU A 109 8.81 7.16 -12.40
CA LEU A 109 8.43 7.46 -13.79
C LEU A 109 8.64 8.93 -14.17
N MET A 110 8.52 9.84 -13.21
CA MET A 110 8.82 11.27 -13.37
C MET A 110 10.33 11.60 -13.31
N GLY A 111 11.19 10.62 -13.02
CA GLY A 111 12.63 10.80 -12.83
C GLY A 111 13.04 11.39 -11.47
N ASN A 112 12.10 11.50 -10.52
CA ASN A 112 12.35 12.01 -9.17
C ASN A 112 12.83 10.86 -8.25
N LEU A 113 14.05 10.37 -8.51
CA LEU A 113 14.57 9.12 -7.94
C LEU A 113 14.73 9.19 -6.41
N GLU A 114 15.20 10.30 -5.87
CA GLU A 114 15.40 10.51 -4.44
C GLU A 114 14.06 10.51 -3.68
N LEU A 115 13.04 11.16 -4.22
CA LEU A 115 11.71 11.16 -3.63
C LEU A 115 11.06 9.78 -3.74
N SER A 116 11.27 9.07 -4.87
CA SER A 116 10.82 7.69 -5.02
C SER A 116 11.45 6.77 -3.97
N GLN A 117 12.77 6.89 -3.73
CA GLN A 117 13.46 6.12 -2.69
C GLN A 117 12.89 6.43 -1.29
N SER A 118 12.64 7.70 -0.99
CA SER A 118 12.03 8.10 0.28
C SER A 118 10.66 7.45 0.52
N ASP A 119 9.82 7.41 -0.51
CA ASP A 119 8.51 6.75 -0.42
C ASP A 119 8.64 5.23 -0.26
N ILE A 120 9.59 4.59 -0.97
CA ILE A 120 9.92 3.17 -0.82
C ILE A 120 10.35 2.86 0.62
N ASP A 121 11.17 3.69 1.23
CA ASP A 121 11.61 3.51 2.61
C ASP A 121 10.42 3.54 3.58
N MET A 122 9.43 4.41 3.33
CA MET A 122 8.17 4.41 4.09
C MET A 122 7.38 3.13 3.90
N VAL A 123 7.25 2.62 2.66
CA VAL A 123 6.58 1.33 2.41
C VAL A 123 7.24 0.22 3.22
N LEU A 124 8.58 0.10 3.15
CA LEU A 124 9.33 -0.97 3.81
C LEU A 124 9.36 -0.82 5.35
N LYS A 125 9.14 0.38 5.86
CA LYS A 125 8.91 0.60 7.29
C LYS A 125 7.54 0.08 7.75
N LEU A 126 6.50 0.25 6.91
CA LEU A 126 5.13 -0.18 7.19
C LEU A 126 4.92 -1.68 6.92
N GLU A 127 5.49 -2.20 5.81
CA GLU A 127 5.45 -3.62 5.42
C GLU A 127 6.80 -4.03 4.81
N LYS A 128 7.62 -4.68 5.62
CA LYS A 128 8.99 -5.10 5.24
C LYS A 128 9.03 -6.12 4.09
N ARG A 129 7.94 -6.83 3.87
CA ARG A 129 7.81 -7.90 2.86
C ARG A 129 7.18 -7.39 1.57
N HIS A 130 6.96 -6.08 1.43
CA HIS A 130 6.29 -5.49 0.27
C HIS A 130 7.13 -5.67 -0.99
N PHE A 131 6.92 -6.77 -1.72
CA PHE A 131 7.78 -7.16 -2.85
C PHE A 131 7.73 -6.15 -4.02
N GLY A 132 6.65 -5.38 -4.18
CA GLY A 132 6.61 -4.25 -5.12
C GLY A 132 7.62 -3.16 -4.75
N ALA A 133 7.68 -2.79 -3.47
CA ALA A 133 8.65 -1.81 -2.98
C ALA A 133 10.08 -2.32 -3.05
N LEU A 134 10.32 -3.60 -2.69
CA LEU A 134 11.65 -4.22 -2.82
C LEU A 134 12.14 -4.23 -4.26
N SER A 135 11.26 -4.54 -5.22
CA SER A 135 11.56 -4.47 -6.65
C SER A 135 11.83 -3.03 -7.09
N GLY A 136 10.98 -2.08 -6.68
CA GLY A 136 11.13 -0.65 -6.97
C GLY A 136 12.45 -0.09 -6.43
N GLN A 137 12.86 -0.48 -5.23
CA GLN A 137 14.15 -0.10 -4.64
C GLN A 137 15.32 -0.51 -5.54
N GLY A 138 15.29 -1.74 -6.07
CA GLY A 138 16.32 -2.19 -7.02
C GLY A 138 16.38 -1.34 -8.29
N LEU A 139 15.22 -0.96 -8.84
CA LEU A 139 15.14 -0.10 -10.03
C LEU A 139 15.67 1.32 -9.74
N VAL A 140 15.24 1.94 -8.65
CA VAL A 140 15.68 3.29 -8.25
C VAL A 140 17.19 3.32 -8.03
N GLN A 141 17.72 2.37 -7.25
CA GLN A 141 19.16 2.30 -6.97
C GLN A 141 20.01 2.06 -8.22
N THR A 142 19.48 1.31 -9.19
CA THR A 142 20.16 1.13 -10.49
C THR A 142 20.16 2.42 -11.29
N ALA A 143 19.01 3.12 -11.34
CA ALA A 143 18.88 4.39 -12.05
C ALA A 143 19.75 5.52 -11.45
N MET A 144 19.91 5.54 -10.12
CA MET A 144 20.77 6.53 -9.43
C MET A 144 22.28 6.33 -9.67
N LYS A 145 22.70 5.14 -10.13
CA LYS A 145 24.13 4.84 -10.41
C LYS A 145 24.56 5.14 -11.84
N ASN A 146 23.60 5.38 -12.72
CA ASN A 146 23.82 5.68 -14.15
C ASN A 146 23.72 7.18 -14.40
#